data_07c57c5940e9d417363b05130da35d66
#
_entry.id   07c57c5940e9d417363b05130da35d66
#
_cell.length_a   1.000
_cell.length_b   1.000
_cell.length_c   1.000
_cell.angle_alpha   90.00
_cell.angle_beta   90.00
_cell.angle_gamma   90.00
#
_symmetry.space_group_name_H-M   'P 1'
#
loop_
_entity.id
_entity.type
_entity.pdbx_description
1 polymer ?
#
loop_
_entity_poly.entity_id
_entity_poly.type
_entity_poly.pdbx_seq_one_letter_code
_entity_poly.pdbx_strand_id
1 'polypeptide(L)'
;MPDWAKRVAEGLGPGPHVAVTGISPSGNIHVGNLREVLVAEAVVDALRARGEEVRFVFHADTVDPLRKIAPGIPASFKQYIGHSLSRVPDPEGCHENYAEHFLGPFEDSLKQMEVDVEVLRSHELYEGGLYAEVTREAIEHTAELRQILQEVSGREMPEHWSPYLPRTRDGKLGGRVLEHLPEERKVVYVDEDGWEEVADYGRGEGKLGWRVELAARWKALRATFEPFGKDHTSRGGSTDTADRMAKEVFHYPVPGRYEYEWIQIKGRGAMSSSKGIVLLPNELLDIMPPDALRGMVLGRDPARALDLDLGNGFPRFMDEYRAETEERPVPFTHLVTVAQTVAGDPERAAEMLRRGGYEEAASDLTKLRQDLIYARNWVEKWAPPQYRLGVRDEVPPEAETLDAEQRRYLAAVAGRLEDGMEGDAVQDLLYSTAVESGLKPKAAFGAVYMVLLGEKSGPKAGPFVAGLDAGFVRERFLGVSGVTTNGGAEG
;
A
#
# COMPACT_ATOMS: atom_id res chain seq x y z
N MET A 1 -20.36 -0.81 -2.06
CA MET A 1 -19.89 -0.44 -3.41
C MET A 1 -20.07 1.07 -3.65
N PRO A 2 -19.01 1.77 -4.09
CA PRO A 2 -19.06 3.21 -4.35
C PRO A 2 -20.01 3.57 -5.53
N ASP A 3 -20.68 4.72 -5.46
CA ASP A 3 -21.63 5.14 -6.51
C ASP A 3 -20.96 5.44 -7.87
N TRP A 4 -19.68 5.85 -7.85
CA TRP A 4 -18.93 6.03 -9.09
C TRP A 4 -18.73 4.70 -9.84
N ALA A 5 -18.45 3.60 -9.13
CA ALA A 5 -18.26 2.28 -9.74
C ALA A 5 -19.57 1.75 -10.36
N LYS A 6 -20.72 1.98 -9.69
CA LYS A 6 -22.03 1.64 -10.24
C LYS A 6 -22.31 2.37 -11.54
N ARG A 7 -22.04 3.69 -11.59
CA ARG A 7 -22.21 4.50 -12.83
C ARG A 7 -21.33 4.00 -13.97
N VAL A 8 -20.08 3.60 -13.68
CA VAL A 8 -19.18 3.01 -14.68
C VAL A 8 -19.76 1.70 -15.21
N ALA A 9 -20.16 0.80 -14.30
CA ALA A 9 -20.75 -0.48 -14.67
C ALA A 9 -22.04 -0.33 -15.50
N GLU A 10 -22.87 0.66 -15.19
CA GLU A 10 -24.06 1.00 -15.99
C GLU A 10 -23.68 1.45 -17.40
N GLY A 11 -22.62 2.23 -17.55
CA GLY A 11 -22.14 2.73 -18.84
C GLY A 11 -21.55 1.67 -19.75
N LEU A 12 -21.09 0.53 -19.21
CA LEU A 12 -20.52 -0.56 -20.00
C LEU A 12 -21.56 -1.41 -20.74
N GLY A 13 -22.85 -1.33 -20.36
CA GLY A 13 -23.91 -2.12 -20.96
C GLY A 13 -23.94 -3.57 -20.47
N PRO A 14 -24.60 -4.50 -21.21
CA PRO A 14 -24.65 -5.93 -20.85
C PRO A 14 -23.35 -6.66 -21.23
N GLY A 15 -22.96 -7.66 -20.42
CA GLY A 15 -21.76 -8.48 -20.61
C GLY A 15 -21.89 -9.60 -21.65
N PRO A 16 -20.91 -10.50 -21.71
CA PRO A 16 -19.86 -10.72 -20.71
C PRO A 16 -18.75 -9.66 -20.76
N HIS A 17 -18.09 -9.43 -19.62
CA HIS A 17 -17.05 -8.43 -19.47
C HIS A 17 -15.68 -9.03 -19.17
N VAL A 18 -14.63 -8.36 -19.65
CA VAL A 18 -13.25 -8.59 -19.24
C VAL A 18 -12.68 -7.28 -18.75
N ALA A 19 -12.47 -7.16 -17.45
CA ALA A 19 -11.78 -6.04 -16.84
C ALA A 19 -10.28 -6.35 -16.78
N VAL A 20 -9.45 -5.44 -17.27
CA VAL A 20 -7.99 -5.62 -17.32
C VAL A 20 -7.31 -4.50 -16.55
N THR A 21 -6.30 -4.86 -15.78
CA THR A 21 -5.31 -3.94 -15.21
C THR A 21 -3.92 -4.45 -15.56
N GLY A 22 -2.89 -3.64 -15.44
CA GLY A 22 -1.56 -4.16 -15.74
C GLY A 22 -0.42 -3.28 -15.29
N ILE A 23 0.72 -3.92 -15.02
CA ILE A 23 1.93 -3.23 -14.64
C ILE A 23 3.18 -3.97 -15.12
N SER A 24 4.23 -3.21 -15.41
CA SER A 24 5.58 -3.72 -15.62
C SER A 24 6.30 -3.86 -14.26
N PRO A 25 6.64 -5.08 -13.80
CA PRO A 25 7.29 -5.33 -12.51
C PRO A 25 8.79 -5.02 -12.58
N SER A 26 9.14 -3.80 -12.99
CA SER A 26 10.52 -3.33 -13.16
C SER A 26 11.16 -2.77 -11.87
N GLY A 27 10.46 -2.83 -10.77
CA GLY A 27 10.81 -2.37 -9.42
C GLY A 27 9.64 -2.52 -8.49
N ASN A 28 9.79 -2.08 -7.25
CA ASN A 28 8.76 -2.18 -6.22
C ASN A 28 7.39 -1.66 -6.69
N ILE A 29 6.38 -2.49 -6.58
CA ILE A 29 4.99 -2.17 -6.93
C ILE A 29 4.36 -1.48 -5.71
N HIS A 30 3.99 -0.22 -5.84
CA HIS A 30 3.55 0.62 -4.73
C HIS A 30 2.04 0.81 -4.67
N VAL A 31 1.54 1.43 -3.61
CA VAL A 31 0.11 1.67 -3.37
C VAL A 31 -0.58 2.44 -4.50
N GLY A 32 0.18 3.28 -5.24
CA GLY A 32 -0.35 3.93 -6.45
C GLY A 32 -0.78 2.94 -7.53
N ASN A 33 -0.06 1.82 -7.66
CA ASN A 33 -0.40 0.73 -8.57
C ASN A 33 -1.55 -0.15 -8.01
N LEU A 34 -1.56 -0.36 -6.69
CA LEU A 34 -2.69 -1.02 -6.02
C LEU A 34 -4.01 -0.28 -6.30
N ARG A 35 -3.97 1.07 -6.38
CA ARG A 35 -5.17 1.86 -6.69
C ARG A 35 -5.82 1.45 -8.00
N GLU A 36 -5.04 1.16 -9.03
CA GLU A 36 -5.55 0.68 -10.32
C GLU A 36 -6.35 -0.61 -10.16
N VAL A 37 -5.77 -1.58 -9.46
CA VAL A 37 -6.41 -2.87 -9.21
C VAL A 37 -7.70 -2.70 -8.41
N LEU A 38 -7.69 -1.91 -7.34
CA LEU A 38 -8.87 -1.67 -6.49
C LEU A 38 -9.97 -0.88 -7.23
N VAL A 39 -9.60 0.04 -8.13
CA VAL A 39 -10.56 0.73 -8.99
C VAL A 39 -11.25 -0.25 -9.94
N ALA A 40 -10.47 -1.15 -10.55
CA ALA A 40 -11.05 -2.20 -11.41
C ALA A 40 -11.92 -3.16 -10.60
N GLU A 41 -11.47 -3.63 -9.44
CA GLU A 41 -12.23 -4.50 -8.53
C GLU A 41 -13.59 -3.89 -8.20
N ALA A 42 -13.65 -2.61 -7.83
CA ALA A 42 -14.91 -1.94 -7.50
C ALA A 42 -15.91 -1.92 -8.67
N VAL A 43 -15.42 -1.80 -9.91
CA VAL A 43 -16.27 -1.88 -11.12
C VAL A 43 -16.68 -3.32 -11.40
N VAL A 44 -15.77 -4.28 -11.25
CA VAL A 44 -16.05 -5.72 -11.35
C VAL A 44 -17.15 -6.14 -10.37
N ASP A 45 -17.04 -5.72 -9.13
CA ASP A 45 -18.06 -6.01 -8.11
C ASP A 45 -19.41 -5.37 -8.45
N ALA A 46 -19.40 -4.16 -9.02
CA ALA A 46 -20.63 -3.50 -9.46
C ALA A 46 -21.28 -4.24 -10.64
N LEU A 47 -20.50 -4.78 -11.58
CA LEU A 47 -20.99 -5.61 -12.68
C LEU A 47 -21.52 -6.96 -12.19
N ARG A 48 -20.76 -7.65 -11.32
CA ARG A 48 -21.18 -8.92 -10.70
C ARG A 48 -22.48 -8.78 -9.91
N ALA A 49 -22.65 -7.67 -9.19
CA ALA A 49 -23.89 -7.36 -8.46
C ALA A 49 -25.11 -7.14 -9.37
N ARG A 50 -24.90 -6.82 -10.64
CA ARG A 50 -25.93 -6.73 -11.67
C ARG A 50 -26.22 -8.09 -12.34
N GLY A 51 -25.49 -9.14 -11.97
CA GLY A 51 -25.60 -10.46 -12.55
C GLY A 51 -24.81 -10.65 -13.84
N GLU A 52 -23.89 -9.73 -14.16
CA GLU A 52 -23.03 -9.84 -15.34
C GLU A 52 -21.89 -10.85 -15.09
N GLU A 53 -21.53 -11.60 -16.14
CA GLU A 53 -20.34 -12.45 -16.14
C GLU A 53 -19.10 -11.57 -16.33
N VAL A 54 -18.14 -11.64 -15.39
CA VAL A 54 -16.94 -10.78 -15.41
C VAL A 54 -15.70 -11.61 -15.13
N ARG A 55 -14.75 -11.58 -16.05
CA ARG A 55 -13.38 -12.03 -15.88
C ARG A 55 -12.54 -10.82 -15.46
N PHE A 56 -11.84 -10.91 -14.33
CA PHE A 56 -10.94 -9.87 -13.86
C PHE A 56 -9.49 -10.31 -14.02
N VAL A 57 -8.71 -9.55 -14.79
CA VAL A 57 -7.33 -9.88 -15.18
C VAL A 57 -6.37 -8.81 -14.71
N PHE A 58 -5.29 -9.24 -14.04
CA PHE A 58 -4.10 -8.44 -13.81
C PHE A 58 -2.99 -8.91 -14.75
N HIS A 59 -2.63 -8.08 -15.72
CA HIS A 59 -1.60 -8.35 -16.71
C HIS A 59 -0.24 -7.89 -16.22
N ALA A 60 0.60 -8.81 -15.77
CA ALA A 60 1.97 -8.52 -15.39
C ALA A 60 2.87 -8.48 -16.64
N ASP A 61 3.42 -7.31 -16.95
CA ASP A 61 4.23 -7.05 -18.15
C ASP A 61 5.67 -7.55 -17.98
N THR A 62 5.81 -8.86 -17.80
CA THR A 62 7.06 -9.55 -17.48
C THR A 62 8.02 -9.65 -18.68
N VAL A 63 7.53 -9.42 -19.91
CA VAL A 63 8.37 -9.34 -21.14
C VAL A 63 8.94 -7.94 -21.35
N ASP A 64 8.47 -6.92 -20.64
CA ASP A 64 9.03 -5.57 -20.77
C ASP A 64 10.54 -5.56 -20.55
N PRO A 65 11.28 -4.73 -21.32
CA PRO A 65 12.72 -4.65 -21.13
C PRO A 65 13.10 -3.93 -19.84
N LEU A 66 14.10 -4.44 -19.14
CA LEU A 66 14.73 -3.72 -18.05
C LEU A 66 15.36 -2.42 -18.60
N ARG A 67 14.75 -1.27 -18.35
CA ARG A 67 15.21 0.03 -18.86
C ARG A 67 16.22 0.71 -17.96
N LYS A 68 16.12 0.46 -16.66
CA LYS A 68 17.00 1.00 -15.62
C LYS A 68 16.93 0.10 -14.39
N ILE A 69 17.97 0.15 -13.57
CA ILE A 69 18.05 -0.61 -12.34
C ILE A 69 17.20 0.08 -11.26
N ALA A 70 16.35 -0.68 -10.57
CA ALA A 70 15.60 -0.18 -9.42
C ALA A 70 16.54 0.17 -8.24
N PRO A 71 16.18 1.12 -7.37
CA PRO A 71 16.93 1.38 -6.15
C PRO A 71 17.10 0.11 -5.30
N GLY A 72 18.30 -0.07 -4.76
CA GLY A 72 18.64 -1.27 -3.96
C GLY A 72 19.20 -2.44 -4.76
N ILE A 73 19.02 -2.48 -6.08
CA ILE A 73 19.55 -3.55 -6.94
C ILE A 73 21.05 -3.33 -7.23
N PRO A 74 21.89 -4.38 -7.18
CA PRO A 74 23.31 -4.27 -7.45
C PRO A 74 23.65 -3.67 -8.81
N ALA A 75 24.70 -2.83 -8.88
CA ALA A 75 25.11 -2.17 -10.11
C ALA A 75 25.53 -3.14 -11.24
N SER A 76 25.89 -4.39 -10.89
CA SER A 76 26.18 -5.47 -11.84
C SER A 76 24.99 -5.78 -12.76
N PHE A 77 23.74 -5.51 -12.33
CA PHE A 77 22.55 -5.71 -13.14
C PHE A 77 22.46 -4.77 -14.35
N LYS A 78 23.32 -3.76 -14.48
CA LYS A 78 23.41 -2.93 -15.70
C LYS A 78 23.64 -3.76 -16.97
N GLN A 79 24.29 -4.90 -16.88
CA GLN A 79 24.49 -5.81 -18.00
C GLN A 79 23.18 -6.35 -18.59
N TYR A 80 22.10 -6.37 -17.81
CA TYR A 80 20.78 -6.86 -18.24
C TYR A 80 19.87 -5.76 -18.80
N ILE A 81 20.34 -4.52 -18.91
CA ILE A 81 19.52 -3.46 -19.52
C ILE A 81 19.19 -3.85 -20.96
N GLY A 82 17.89 -3.77 -21.31
CA GLY A 82 17.36 -4.22 -22.58
C GLY A 82 16.79 -5.64 -22.60
N HIS A 83 17.14 -6.49 -21.63
CA HIS A 83 16.58 -7.83 -21.50
C HIS A 83 15.17 -7.82 -20.92
N SER A 84 14.33 -8.79 -21.34
CA SER A 84 13.01 -9.01 -20.72
C SER A 84 13.13 -9.28 -19.22
N LEU A 85 12.27 -8.66 -18.41
CA LEU A 85 12.28 -8.80 -16.94
C LEU A 85 12.19 -10.27 -16.49
N SER A 86 11.42 -11.11 -17.19
CA SER A 86 11.31 -12.56 -16.94
C SER A 86 12.59 -13.35 -17.25
N ARG A 87 13.55 -12.75 -17.96
CA ARG A 87 14.84 -13.38 -18.30
C ARG A 87 16.03 -12.78 -17.56
N VAL A 88 15.80 -11.78 -16.75
CA VAL A 88 16.81 -11.23 -15.84
C VAL A 88 16.79 -12.06 -14.55
N PRO A 89 17.95 -12.50 -14.03
CA PRO A 89 18.00 -13.23 -12.76
C PRO A 89 17.38 -12.43 -11.61
N ASP A 90 16.86 -13.15 -10.63
CA ASP A 90 16.43 -12.52 -9.36
C ASP A 90 17.67 -11.91 -8.66
N PRO A 91 17.59 -10.63 -8.25
CA PRO A 91 18.72 -9.95 -7.60
C PRO A 91 19.12 -10.53 -6.23
N GLU A 92 18.20 -11.21 -5.54
CA GLU A 92 18.40 -11.80 -4.22
C GLU A 92 18.35 -13.34 -4.24
N GLY A 93 17.95 -13.95 -5.38
CA GLY A 93 17.85 -15.41 -5.54
C GLY A 93 16.67 -16.03 -4.77
N CYS A 94 15.68 -15.25 -4.39
CA CYS A 94 14.49 -15.71 -3.64
C CYS A 94 13.31 -16.11 -4.54
N HIS A 95 13.32 -15.70 -5.82
CA HIS A 95 12.30 -16.01 -6.83
C HIS A 95 12.95 -16.53 -8.12
N GLU A 96 12.14 -16.91 -9.09
CA GLU A 96 12.62 -17.46 -10.35
C GLU A 96 13.40 -16.44 -11.19
N ASN A 97 12.93 -15.19 -11.21
CA ASN A 97 13.50 -14.13 -12.01
C ASN A 97 13.20 -12.74 -11.42
N TYR A 98 13.75 -11.70 -12.04
CA TYR A 98 13.60 -10.31 -11.64
C TYR A 98 12.13 -9.85 -11.58
N ALA A 99 11.31 -10.27 -12.55
CA ALA A 99 9.90 -9.89 -12.57
C ALA A 99 9.15 -10.47 -11.37
N GLU A 100 9.37 -11.75 -11.05
CA GLU A 100 8.74 -12.43 -9.92
C GLU A 100 9.21 -11.86 -8.57
N HIS A 101 10.46 -11.41 -8.47
CA HIS A 101 10.98 -10.74 -7.28
C HIS A 101 10.12 -9.53 -6.84
N PHE A 102 9.65 -8.73 -7.80
CA PHE A 102 8.81 -7.56 -7.51
C PHE A 102 7.32 -7.87 -7.56
N LEU A 103 6.91 -8.89 -8.31
CA LEU A 103 5.51 -9.28 -8.44
C LEU A 103 5.01 -10.06 -7.22
N GLY A 104 5.81 -11.01 -6.70
CA GLY A 104 5.42 -11.88 -5.59
C GLY A 104 4.88 -11.14 -4.37
N PRO A 105 5.60 -10.16 -3.79
CA PRO A 105 5.10 -9.38 -2.64
C PRO A 105 3.80 -8.60 -2.92
N PHE A 106 3.58 -8.20 -4.17
CA PHE A 106 2.35 -7.55 -4.57
C PHE A 106 1.19 -8.54 -4.67
N GLU A 107 1.41 -9.71 -5.28
CA GLU A 107 0.41 -10.79 -5.32
C GLU A 107 0.02 -11.24 -3.90
N ASP A 108 0.98 -11.33 -2.99
CA ASP A 108 0.70 -11.68 -1.59
C ASP A 108 -0.17 -10.62 -0.91
N SER A 109 0.05 -9.33 -1.23
CA SER A 109 -0.81 -8.25 -0.76
C SER A 109 -2.23 -8.35 -1.34
N LEU A 110 -2.37 -8.68 -2.64
CA LEU A 110 -3.69 -8.89 -3.27
C LEU A 110 -4.42 -10.09 -2.64
N LYS A 111 -3.72 -11.19 -2.36
CA LYS A 111 -4.28 -12.37 -1.66
C LYS A 111 -4.73 -12.01 -0.23
N GLN A 112 -3.90 -11.28 0.52
CA GLN A 112 -4.26 -10.81 1.87
C GLN A 112 -5.48 -9.89 1.85
N MET A 113 -5.66 -9.11 0.79
CA MET A 113 -6.83 -8.26 0.55
C MET A 113 -8.02 -9.02 -0.03
N GLU A 114 -7.90 -10.32 -0.29
CA GLU A 114 -8.95 -11.15 -0.90
C GLU A 114 -9.43 -10.60 -2.27
N VAL A 115 -8.49 -10.03 -3.05
CA VAL A 115 -8.79 -9.55 -4.41
C VAL A 115 -8.87 -10.75 -5.35
N ASP A 116 -10.06 -11.04 -5.87
CA ASP A 116 -10.32 -12.14 -6.81
C ASP A 116 -9.93 -11.71 -8.25
N VAL A 117 -8.64 -11.83 -8.57
CA VAL A 117 -8.06 -11.43 -9.84
C VAL A 117 -7.17 -12.54 -10.41
N GLU A 118 -7.31 -12.80 -11.71
CA GLU A 118 -6.43 -13.72 -12.46
C GLU A 118 -5.15 -13.00 -12.85
N VAL A 119 -4.01 -13.42 -12.33
CA VAL A 119 -2.70 -12.84 -12.67
C VAL A 119 -2.14 -13.56 -13.89
N LEU A 120 -1.95 -12.81 -14.99
CA LEU A 120 -1.38 -13.30 -16.23
C LEU A 120 0.01 -12.70 -16.45
N ARG A 121 0.99 -13.55 -16.69
CA ARG A 121 2.36 -13.16 -16.99
C ARG A 121 2.53 -13.02 -18.51
N SER A 122 2.91 -11.83 -18.98
CA SER A 122 2.98 -11.58 -20.42
C SER A 122 3.95 -12.51 -21.15
N HIS A 123 5.05 -12.96 -20.52
CA HIS A 123 5.95 -13.93 -21.17
C HIS A 123 5.27 -15.26 -21.47
N GLU A 124 4.44 -15.77 -20.56
CA GLU A 124 3.65 -17.00 -20.78
C GLU A 124 2.63 -16.81 -21.91
N LEU A 125 2.00 -15.65 -21.98
CA LEU A 125 1.03 -15.33 -23.03
C LEU A 125 1.67 -15.22 -24.41
N TYR A 126 2.86 -14.63 -24.51
CA TYR A 126 3.62 -14.56 -25.74
C TYR A 126 4.13 -15.96 -26.16
N GLU A 127 4.74 -16.70 -25.25
CA GLU A 127 5.26 -18.04 -25.50
C GLU A 127 4.13 -19.05 -25.79
N GLY A 128 2.96 -18.88 -25.18
CA GLY A 128 1.74 -19.64 -25.46
C GLY A 128 1.01 -19.24 -26.75
N GLY A 129 1.51 -18.23 -27.47
CA GLY A 129 0.99 -17.82 -28.78
C GLY A 129 -0.28 -16.95 -28.73
N LEU A 130 -0.75 -16.50 -27.56
CA LEU A 130 -1.94 -15.64 -27.47
C LEU A 130 -1.78 -14.34 -28.25
N TYR A 131 -0.57 -13.80 -28.28
CA TYR A 131 -0.25 -12.57 -29.00
C TYR A 131 0.13 -12.78 -30.47
N ALA A 132 0.26 -14.03 -30.96
CA ALA A 132 0.77 -14.30 -32.30
C ALA A 132 -0.05 -13.63 -33.40
N GLU A 133 -1.37 -13.71 -33.33
CA GLU A 133 -2.25 -13.13 -34.37
C GLU A 133 -2.25 -11.61 -34.36
N VAL A 134 -2.35 -10.98 -33.17
CA VAL A 134 -2.29 -9.51 -33.07
C VAL A 134 -0.89 -8.97 -33.38
N THR A 135 0.16 -9.78 -33.18
CA THR A 135 1.53 -9.42 -33.61
C THR A 135 1.66 -9.47 -35.13
N ARG A 136 1.12 -10.50 -35.78
CA ARG A 136 1.06 -10.60 -37.25
C ARG A 136 0.36 -9.36 -37.81
N GLU A 137 -0.84 -9.07 -37.33
CA GLU A 137 -1.65 -7.93 -37.76
C GLU A 137 -0.90 -6.59 -37.55
N ALA A 138 -0.22 -6.41 -36.40
CA ALA A 138 0.58 -5.22 -36.15
C ALA A 138 1.74 -5.07 -37.17
N ILE A 139 2.43 -6.14 -37.51
CA ILE A 139 3.55 -6.10 -38.45
C ILE A 139 3.04 -5.80 -39.87
N GLU A 140 1.92 -6.41 -40.30
CA GLU A 140 1.28 -6.16 -41.61
C GLU A 140 0.86 -4.69 -41.75
N HIS A 141 0.46 -4.02 -40.65
CA HIS A 141 0.01 -2.63 -40.62
C HIS A 141 1.07 -1.67 -40.04
N THR A 142 2.36 -1.97 -40.21
CA THR A 142 3.48 -1.17 -39.69
C THR A 142 3.39 0.30 -40.11
N ALA A 143 3.02 0.58 -41.37
CA ALA A 143 2.95 1.94 -41.90
C ALA A 143 1.86 2.78 -41.21
N GLU A 144 0.69 2.19 -41.05
CA GLU A 144 -0.48 2.82 -40.39
C GLU A 144 -0.20 3.08 -38.90
N LEU A 145 0.37 2.08 -38.18
CA LEU A 145 0.76 2.22 -36.79
C LEU A 145 1.81 3.33 -36.59
N ARG A 146 2.80 3.40 -37.47
CA ARG A 146 3.80 4.45 -37.47
C ARG A 146 3.17 5.82 -37.68
N GLN A 147 2.26 5.94 -38.64
CA GLN A 147 1.55 7.19 -38.92
C GLN A 147 0.73 7.64 -37.68
N ILE A 148 -0.03 6.73 -37.07
CA ILE A 148 -0.81 7.02 -35.86
C ILE A 148 0.11 7.53 -34.74
N LEU A 149 1.24 6.87 -34.51
CA LEU A 149 2.22 7.29 -33.49
C LEU A 149 2.76 8.70 -33.76
N GLN A 150 3.11 9.02 -35.02
CA GLN A 150 3.60 10.33 -35.39
C GLN A 150 2.53 11.42 -35.20
N GLU A 151 1.34 11.20 -35.68
CA GLU A 151 0.23 12.16 -35.61
C GLU A 151 -0.22 12.45 -34.19
N VAL A 152 -0.32 11.41 -33.34
CA VAL A 152 -0.83 11.55 -31.95
C VAL A 152 0.28 12.03 -31.01
N SER A 153 1.48 11.48 -31.10
CA SER A 153 2.58 11.84 -30.19
C SER A 153 3.40 13.04 -30.62
N GLY A 154 3.28 13.46 -31.88
CA GLY A 154 4.10 14.51 -32.48
C GLY A 154 5.59 14.16 -32.64
N ARG A 155 5.97 12.90 -32.50
CA ARG A 155 7.35 12.42 -32.61
C ARG A 155 7.60 11.87 -34.01
N GLU A 156 8.70 12.26 -34.62
CA GLU A 156 9.18 11.59 -35.82
C GLU A 156 9.59 10.16 -35.49
N MET A 157 9.09 9.21 -36.26
CA MET A 157 9.43 7.79 -36.13
C MET A 157 10.43 7.41 -37.24
N PRO A 158 11.46 6.61 -36.92
CA PRO A 158 12.43 6.16 -37.94
C PRO A 158 11.74 5.47 -39.12
N GLU A 159 12.32 5.62 -40.32
CA GLU A 159 11.76 5.01 -41.54
C GLU A 159 11.61 3.50 -41.41
N HIS A 160 12.56 2.85 -40.72
CA HIS A 160 12.58 1.39 -40.49
C HIS A 160 12.05 1.01 -39.11
N TRP A 161 11.20 1.84 -38.53
CA TRP A 161 10.54 1.48 -37.27
C TRP A 161 9.62 0.25 -37.49
N SER A 162 9.66 -0.67 -36.52
CA SER A 162 8.76 -1.84 -36.46
C SER A 162 7.95 -1.82 -35.17
N PRO A 163 6.68 -2.25 -35.18
CA PRO A 163 5.90 -2.44 -33.98
C PRO A 163 6.39 -3.62 -33.12
N TYR A 164 7.13 -4.57 -33.72
CA TYR A 164 7.66 -5.75 -33.08
C TYR A 164 9.14 -5.58 -32.75
N LEU A 165 9.52 -5.94 -31.54
CA LEU A 165 10.88 -5.93 -31.00
C LEU A 165 11.34 -7.39 -30.86
N PRO A 166 12.10 -7.95 -31.81
CA PRO A 166 12.68 -9.27 -31.69
C PRO A 166 13.56 -9.39 -30.43
N ARG A 167 13.68 -10.60 -29.91
CA ARG A 167 14.70 -10.91 -28.91
C ARG A 167 15.97 -11.27 -29.61
N THR A 168 16.97 -10.41 -29.47
CA THR A 168 18.26 -10.54 -30.09
C THR A 168 19.10 -11.66 -29.47
N ARG A 169 20.15 -12.07 -30.16
CA ARG A 169 21.06 -13.12 -29.75
C ARG A 169 21.66 -12.93 -28.36
N ASP A 170 21.96 -11.67 -27.98
CA ASP A 170 22.45 -11.30 -26.66
C ASP A 170 21.32 -11.24 -25.60
N GLY A 171 20.07 -11.55 -25.97
CA GLY A 171 18.90 -11.61 -25.09
C GLY A 171 18.14 -10.31 -24.89
N LYS A 172 18.57 -9.21 -25.52
CA LYS A 172 17.84 -7.94 -25.46
C LYS A 172 16.64 -7.93 -26.40
N LEU A 173 15.72 -7.01 -26.13
CA LEU A 173 14.61 -6.70 -27.04
C LEU A 173 15.00 -5.53 -27.94
N GLY A 174 15.04 -5.75 -29.25
CA GLY A 174 15.46 -4.74 -30.21
C GLY A 174 15.77 -5.33 -31.58
N GLY A 175 16.61 -4.61 -32.34
CA GLY A 175 16.94 -5.00 -33.71
C GLY A 175 16.01 -4.35 -34.74
N ARG A 176 16.44 -4.37 -35.97
CA ARG A 176 15.70 -3.82 -37.12
C ARG A 176 15.09 -4.97 -37.91
N VAL A 177 13.79 -5.04 -37.96
CA VAL A 177 13.05 -6.02 -38.80
C VAL A 177 13.31 -5.68 -40.28
N LEU A 178 13.70 -6.69 -41.03
CA LEU A 178 14.02 -6.62 -42.46
C LEU A 178 12.89 -7.20 -43.29
N GLU A 179 12.35 -8.34 -42.88
CA GLU A 179 11.33 -9.10 -43.63
C GLU A 179 10.33 -9.72 -42.67
N HIS A 180 9.07 -9.81 -43.10
CA HIS A 180 8.00 -10.51 -42.40
C HIS A 180 7.60 -11.77 -43.14
N LEU A 181 7.59 -12.90 -42.46
CA LEU A 181 7.22 -14.23 -42.97
C LEU A 181 5.93 -14.68 -42.26
N PRO A 182 4.75 -14.18 -42.70
CA PRO A 182 3.49 -14.33 -41.95
C PRO A 182 3.06 -15.80 -41.83
N GLU A 183 3.24 -16.62 -42.86
CA GLU A 183 2.86 -18.04 -42.86
C GLU A 183 3.67 -18.87 -41.84
N GLU A 184 4.90 -18.43 -41.56
CA GLU A 184 5.79 -19.07 -40.59
C GLU A 184 5.67 -18.46 -39.21
N ARG A 185 4.96 -17.33 -39.04
CA ARG A 185 4.91 -16.47 -37.85
C ARG A 185 6.27 -15.99 -37.43
N LYS A 186 7.13 -15.58 -38.38
CA LYS A 186 8.50 -15.18 -38.17
C LYS A 186 8.79 -13.81 -38.75
N VAL A 187 9.86 -13.20 -38.25
CA VAL A 187 10.52 -12.04 -38.86
C VAL A 187 11.98 -12.32 -39.05
N VAL A 188 12.56 -11.82 -40.16
CA VAL A 188 14.00 -11.69 -40.32
C VAL A 188 14.39 -10.30 -39.77
N TYR A 189 15.41 -10.23 -38.96
CA TYR A 189 15.89 -8.98 -38.36
C TYR A 189 17.40 -8.94 -38.33
N VAL A 190 17.94 -7.74 -38.21
CA VAL A 190 19.36 -7.49 -37.94
C VAL A 190 19.52 -6.83 -36.56
N ASP A 191 20.42 -7.38 -35.76
CA ASP A 191 20.75 -6.83 -34.45
C ASP A 191 21.71 -5.61 -34.53
N GLU A 192 22.08 -5.03 -33.37
CA GLU A 192 22.97 -3.88 -33.30
C GLU A 192 24.40 -4.20 -33.78
N ASP A 193 24.82 -5.46 -33.69
CA ASP A 193 26.15 -5.92 -34.15
C ASP A 193 26.16 -6.28 -35.65
N GLY A 194 25.01 -6.17 -36.34
CA GLY A 194 24.87 -6.43 -37.76
C GLY A 194 24.63 -7.89 -38.13
N TRP A 195 24.29 -8.74 -37.17
CA TRP A 195 23.90 -10.14 -37.41
C TRP A 195 22.47 -10.24 -37.87
N GLU A 196 22.26 -10.93 -39.00
CA GLU A 196 20.93 -11.27 -39.50
C GLU A 196 20.46 -12.58 -38.89
N GLU A 197 19.28 -12.55 -38.27
CA GLU A 197 18.66 -13.67 -37.58
C GLU A 197 17.15 -13.73 -37.80
N VAL A 198 16.52 -14.81 -37.35
CA VAL A 198 15.08 -15.03 -37.45
C VAL A 198 14.48 -15.13 -36.05
N ALA A 199 13.39 -14.43 -35.81
CA ALA A 199 12.62 -14.54 -34.58
C ALA A 199 11.21 -15.07 -34.88
N ASP A 200 10.78 -16.05 -34.10
CA ASP A 200 9.45 -16.68 -34.18
C ASP A 200 8.51 -15.98 -33.16
N TYR A 201 7.65 -15.09 -33.66
CA TYR A 201 6.69 -14.41 -32.78
C TYR A 201 5.53 -15.31 -32.34
N GLY A 202 5.32 -16.43 -32.99
CA GLY A 202 4.39 -17.48 -32.55
C GLY A 202 4.85 -18.21 -31.29
N ARG A 203 6.16 -18.13 -30.97
CA ARG A 203 6.80 -18.68 -29.77
C ARG A 203 7.29 -17.64 -28.79
N GLY A 204 6.90 -16.37 -28.96
CA GLY A 204 7.29 -15.31 -28.06
C GLY A 204 8.77 -14.93 -28.11
N GLU A 205 9.41 -15.05 -29.28
CA GLU A 205 10.80 -14.60 -29.48
C GLU A 205 10.90 -13.09 -29.72
N GLY A 206 10.19 -12.32 -28.87
CA GLY A 206 10.10 -10.87 -28.88
C GLY A 206 8.78 -10.38 -28.34
N LYS A 207 8.49 -9.09 -28.51
CA LYS A 207 7.23 -8.48 -28.07
C LYS A 207 6.83 -7.29 -28.95
N LEU A 208 5.57 -6.88 -28.85
CA LEU A 208 5.13 -5.59 -29.37
C LEU A 208 5.64 -4.44 -28.51
N GLY A 209 5.97 -3.31 -29.13
CA GLY A 209 6.28 -2.08 -28.41
C GLY A 209 5.08 -1.61 -27.61
N TRP A 210 5.31 -1.12 -26.38
CA TRP A 210 4.28 -0.78 -25.39
C TRP A 210 3.03 -0.06 -25.95
N ARG A 211 3.22 0.98 -26.77
CA ARG A 211 2.07 1.77 -27.28
C ARG A 211 1.20 0.99 -28.27
N VAL A 212 1.78 0.04 -28.99
CA VAL A 212 1.06 -0.87 -29.89
C VAL A 212 0.47 -2.03 -29.10
N GLU A 213 1.25 -2.58 -28.18
CA GLU A 213 0.84 -3.69 -27.33
C GLU A 213 -0.44 -3.38 -26.52
N LEU A 214 -0.61 -2.15 -26.04
CA LEU A 214 -1.81 -1.77 -25.30
C LEU A 214 -3.10 -2.03 -26.10
N ALA A 215 -3.15 -1.59 -27.34
CA ALA A 215 -4.30 -1.83 -28.21
C ALA A 215 -4.43 -3.31 -28.63
N ALA A 216 -3.30 -3.96 -28.93
CA ALA A 216 -3.24 -5.39 -29.27
C ALA A 216 -3.71 -6.25 -28.10
N ARG A 217 -3.34 -5.91 -26.87
CA ARG A 217 -3.76 -6.58 -25.63
C ARG A 217 -5.27 -6.52 -25.45
N TRP A 218 -5.91 -5.38 -25.72
CA TRP A 218 -7.36 -5.28 -25.63
C TRP A 218 -8.04 -6.32 -26.53
N LYS A 219 -7.58 -6.48 -27.76
CA LYS A 219 -8.11 -7.48 -28.70
C LYS A 219 -7.78 -8.89 -28.24
N ALA A 220 -6.54 -9.17 -27.87
CA ALA A 220 -6.07 -10.50 -27.49
C ALA A 220 -6.80 -11.03 -26.24
N LEU A 221 -7.01 -10.18 -25.24
CA LEU A 221 -7.71 -10.51 -23.98
C LEU A 221 -9.22 -10.30 -24.05
N ARG A 222 -9.73 -9.69 -25.12
CA ARG A 222 -11.13 -9.27 -25.25
C ARG A 222 -11.56 -8.28 -24.18
N ALA A 223 -10.68 -7.34 -23.83
CA ALA A 223 -10.92 -6.34 -22.80
C ALA A 223 -12.15 -5.48 -23.11
N THR A 224 -13.02 -5.29 -22.13
CA THR A 224 -14.19 -4.40 -22.19
C THR A 224 -14.06 -3.20 -21.25
N PHE A 225 -13.17 -3.29 -20.27
CA PHE A 225 -12.92 -2.23 -19.31
C PHE A 225 -11.45 -2.25 -18.87
N GLU A 226 -10.83 -1.06 -18.76
CA GLU A 226 -9.51 -0.87 -18.18
C GLU A 226 -9.42 0.53 -17.53
N PRO A 227 -9.09 0.65 -16.22
CA PRO A 227 -8.83 1.94 -15.59
C PRO A 227 -7.44 2.45 -15.96
N PHE A 228 -7.26 3.78 -15.99
CA PHE A 228 -5.97 4.40 -16.30
C PHE A 228 -5.63 5.52 -15.34
N GLY A 229 -4.37 5.57 -14.95
CA GLY A 229 -3.82 6.75 -14.30
C GLY A 229 -3.81 7.95 -15.25
N LYS A 230 -3.97 9.15 -14.71
CA LYS A 230 -4.00 10.42 -15.45
C LYS A 230 -2.80 10.66 -16.37
N ASP A 231 -1.64 10.07 -16.07
CA ASP A 231 -0.44 10.14 -16.90
C ASP A 231 -0.61 9.43 -18.27
N HIS A 232 -1.47 8.42 -18.35
CA HIS A 232 -1.80 7.71 -19.58
C HIS A 232 -2.85 8.39 -20.44
N THR A 233 -3.78 9.14 -19.81
CA THR A 233 -4.94 9.78 -20.46
C THR A 233 -4.70 11.24 -20.89
N SER A 234 -3.50 11.77 -20.62
CA SER A 234 -3.12 13.11 -21.09
C SER A 234 -3.09 13.16 -22.62
N ARG A 235 -3.43 14.33 -23.19
CA ARG A 235 -3.44 14.54 -24.64
C ARG A 235 -2.13 14.09 -25.30
N GLY A 236 -2.21 13.22 -26.31
CA GLY A 236 -1.06 12.59 -26.96
C GLY A 236 -0.46 11.44 -26.13
N GLY A 237 -1.12 11.03 -25.06
CA GLY A 237 -0.75 9.93 -24.17
C GLY A 237 -0.89 8.55 -24.82
N SER A 238 -0.66 7.52 -24.01
CA SER A 238 -0.75 6.13 -24.49
C SER A 238 -2.18 5.73 -24.85
N THR A 239 -3.19 6.24 -24.14
CA THR A 239 -4.60 5.95 -24.46
C THR A 239 -5.04 6.54 -25.78
N ASP A 240 -4.65 7.78 -26.11
CA ASP A 240 -5.02 8.40 -27.40
C ASP A 240 -4.44 7.60 -28.59
N THR A 241 -3.21 7.09 -28.47
CA THR A 241 -2.62 6.24 -29.50
C THR A 241 -3.31 4.89 -29.56
N ALA A 242 -3.57 4.25 -28.41
CA ALA A 242 -4.20 2.93 -28.35
C ALA A 242 -5.65 2.95 -28.88
N ASP A 243 -6.40 4.02 -28.60
CA ASP A 243 -7.78 4.16 -29.11
C ASP A 243 -7.85 4.18 -30.64
N ARG A 244 -6.93 4.90 -31.26
CA ARG A 244 -6.84 4.94 -32.72
C ARG A 244 -6.38 3.61 -33.29
N MET A 245 -5.33 3.01 -32.71
CA MET A 245 -4.81 1.72 -33.15
C MET A 245 -5.87 0.61 -33.01
N ALA A 246 -6.60 0.57 -31.90
CA ALA A 246 -7.66 -0.40 -31.67
C ALA A 246 -8.75 -0.30 -32.78
N LYS A 247 -9.18 0.92 -33.12
CA LYS A 247 -10.24 1.13 -34.13
C LYS A 247 -9.74 0.94 -35.56
N GLU A 248 -8.63 1.58 -35.90
CA GLU A 248 -8.15 1.74 -37.28
C GLU A 248 -7.36 0.52 -37.77
N VAL A 249 -6.60 -0.14 -36.86
CA VAL A 249 -5.72 -1.25 -37.20
C VAL A 249 -6.28 -2.58 -36.69
N PHE A 250 -6.54 -2.69 -35.39
CA PHE A 250 -6.96 -3.97 -34.80
C PHE A 250 -8.47 -4.24 -34.95
N HIS A 251 -9.25 -3.30 -35.45
CA HIS A 251 -10.71 -3.41 -35.63
C HIS A 251 -11.42 -3.92 -34.37
N TYR A 252 -10.99 -3.41 -33.21
CA TYR A 252 -11.49 -3.77 -31.89
C TYR A 252 -12.14 -2.56 -31.20
N PRO A 253 -13.28 -2.74 -30.53
CA PRO A 253 -13.92 -1.65 -29.80
C PRO A 253 -13.02 -1.20 -28.66
N VAL A 254 -12.94 0.13 -28.47
CA VAL A 254 -12.19 0.69 -27.33
C VAL A 254 -12.88 0.32 -26.04
N PRO A 255 -12.17 -0.26 -25.06
CA PRO A 255 -12.74 -0.58 -23.75
C PRO A 255 -13.26 0.66 -23.03
N GLY A 256 -14.32 0.50 -22.25
CA GLY A 256 -14.72 1.51 -21.28
C GLY A 256 -13.59 1.77 -20.30
N ARG A 257 -13.54 3.00 -19.76
CA ARG A 257 -12.42 3.36 -18.86
C ARG A 257 -12.89 4.19 -17.69
N TYR A 258 -12.02 4.21 -16.67
CA TYR A 258 -12.12 5.13 -15.55
C TYR A 258 -10.74 5.76 -15.31
N GLU A 259 -10.69 7.10 -15.30
CA GLU A 259 -9.46 7.83 -15.03
C GLU A 259 -9.31 8.04 -13.53
N TYR A 260 -8.14 7.69 -12.97
CA TYR A 260 -7.84 7.91 -11.57
C TYR A 260 -6.62 8.82 -11.40
N GLU A 261 -6.66 9.62 -10.33
CA GLU A 261 -5.58 10.52 -9.93
C GLU A 261 -4.55 9.81 -9.04
N TRP A 262 -3.42 10.43 -8.86
CA TRP A 262 -2.31 9.88 -8.10
C TRP A 262 -2.58 9.82 -6.60
N ILE A 263 -1.90 8.87 -5.94
CA ILE A 263 -1.73 8.84 -4.50
C ILE A 263 -0.40 9.52 -4.16
N GLN A 264 -0.44 10.45 -3.22
CA GLN A 264 0.73 11.15 -2.70
C GLN A 264 0.92 10.83 -1.21
N ILE A 265 2.15 10.89 -0.73
CA ILE A 265 2.45 10.78 0.69
C ILE A 265 2.63 12.20 1.21
N LYS A 266 1.84 12.59 2.21
CA LYS A 266 1.90 13.91 2.82
C LYS A 266 3.33 14.24 3.28
N GLY A 267 3.86 15.37 2.79
CA GLY A 267 5.22 15.81 3.07
C GLY A 267 6.33 15.13 2.26
N ARG A 268 6.01 14.12 1.41
CA ARG A 268 6.99 13.44 0.54
C ARG A 268 6.66 13.55 -0.95
N GLY A 269 5.43 13.97 -1.30
CA GLY A 269 4.96 14.12 -2.68
C GLY A 269 4.51 12.83 -3.34
N ALA A 270 4.44 12.83 -4.68
CA ALA A 270 4.00 11.68 -5.46
C ALA A 270 4.98 10.51 -5.36
N MET A 271 4.45 9.30 -5.24
CA MET A 271 5.24 8.07 -5.24
C MET A 271 5.93 7.87 -6.58
N SER A 272 7.14 7.34 -6.54
CA SER A 272 7.94 7.05 -7.72
C SER A 272 8.96 5.97 -7.40
N SER A 273 8.78 4.77 -7.98
CA SER A 273 9.73 3.66 -7.84
C SER A 273 11.15 4.07 -8.26
N SER A 274 11.27 4.94 -9.28
CA SER A 274 12.57 5.40 -9.78
C SER A 274 13.30 6.40 -8.88
N LYS A 275 12.57 7.05 -7.95
CA LYS A 275 13.14 8.00 -6.98
C LYS A 275 13.28 7.39 -5.58
N GLY A 276 12.86 6.13 -5.39
CA GLY A 276 12.87 5.48 -4.09
C GLY A 276 11.80 6.01 -3.12
N ILE A 277 10.86 6.84 -3.59
CA ILE A 277 9.72 7.31 -2.80
C ILE A 277 8.58 6.33 -3.07
N VAL A 278 8.57 5.23 -2.35
CA VAL A 278 7.57 4.17 -2.49
C VAL A 278 6.94 3.88 -1.14
N LEU A 279 5.70 3.47 -1.16
CA LEU A 279 4.95 2.91 -0.05
C LEU A 279 4.31 1.63 -0.58
N LEU A 280 4.71 0.51 -0.02
CA LEU A 280 4.26 -0.79 -0.49
C LEU A 280 2.91 -1.17 0.14
N PRO A 281 2.05 -1.93 -0.55
CA PRO A 281 0.78 -2.38 0.01
C PRO A 281 0.94 -3.15 1.32
N ASN A 282 1.92 -4.05 1.42
CA ASN A 282 2.20 -4.82 2.64
C ASN A 282 2.60 -3.91 3.83
N GLU A 283 3.31 -2.79 3.59
CA GLU A 283 3.64 -1.85 4.66
C GLU A 283 2.39 -1.18 5.27
N LEU A 284 1.33 -1.01 4.48
CA LEU A 284 0.04 -0.53 4.98
C LEU A 284 -0.76 -1.66 5.64
N LEU A 285 -0.72 -2.87 5.09
CA LEU A 285 -1.35 -4.05 5.70
C LEU A 285 -0.69 -4.44 7.03
N ASP A 286 0.55 -4.03 7.27
CA ASP A 286 1.20 -4.15 8.58
C ASP A 286 0.58 -3.27 9.67
N ILE A 287 -0.12 -2.17 9.30
CA ILE A 287 -0.63 -1.17 10.24
C ILE A 287 -2.15 -1.00 10.24
N MET A 288 -2.84 -1.65 9.31
CA MET A 288 -4.31 -1.60 9.22
C MET A 288 -4.88 -2.87 8.56
N PRO A 289 -6.15 -3.21 8.82
CA PRO A 289 -6.81 -4.33 8.14
C PRO A 289 -7.05 -4.02 6.64
N PRO A 290 -7.19 -5.08 5.80
CA PRO A 290 -7.43 -4.95 4.36
C PRO A 290 -8.60 -4.04 3.99
N ASP A 291 -9.72 -4.13 4.69
CA ASP A 291 -10.89 -3.29 4.42
C ASP A 291 -10.65 -1.81 4.75
N ALA A 292 -9.85 -1.51 5.77
CA ALA A 292 -9.44 -0.15 6.06
C ALA A 292 -8.55 0.39 4.92
N LEU A 293 -7.61 -0.42 4.39
CA LEU A 293 -6.81 -0.03 3.24
C LEU A 293 -7.67 0.19 2.00
N ARG A 294 -8.63 -0.70 1.72
CA ARG A 294 -9.60 -0.53 0.64
C ARG A 294 -10.42 0.74 0.81
N GLY A 295 -10.93 1.00 2.01
CA GLY A 295 -11.62 2.24 2.37
C GLY A 295 -10.75 3.50 2.23
N MET A 296 -9.48 3.42 2.61
CA MET A 296 -8.52 4.52 2.45
C MET A 296 -8.30 4.88 0.98
N VAL A 297 -8.16 3.88 0.11
CA VAL A 297 -7.87 4.08 -1.32
C VAL A 297 -9.11 4.48 -2.12
N LEU A 298 -10.28 3.89 -1.83
CA LEU A 298 -11.52 4.03 -2.58
C LEU A 298 -12.60 4.88 -1.89
N GLY A 299 -12.43 5.23 -0.62
CA GLY A 299 -13.44 5.95 0.17
C GLY A 299 -13.77 7.35 -0.34
N ARG A 300 -12.93 7.89 -1.21
CA ARG A 300 -13.20 9.07 -2.03
C ARG A 300 -13.17 8.69 -3.50
N ASP A 301 -13.84 9.52 -4.33
CA ASP A 301 -13.81 9.33 -5.77
C ASP A 301 -12.35 9.26 -6.28
N PRO A 302 -11.92 8.15 -6.90
CA PRO A 302 -10.56 7.99 -7.40
C PRO A 302 -10.13 9.00 -8.46
N ALA A 303 -11.05 9.69 -9.11
CA ALA A 303 -10.77 10.82 -10.00
C ALA A 303 -10.16 12.03 -9.26
N ARG A 304 -10.04 11.97 -7.93
CA ARG A 304 -9.37 12.99 -7.10
C ARG A 304 -8.06 12.46 -6.55
N ALA A 305 -7.07 13.35 -6.47
CA ALA A 305 -5.80 13.03 -5.82
C ALA A 305 -6.02 12.66 -4.34
N LEU A 306 -5.26 11.70 -3.86
CA LEU A 306 -5.30 11.23 -2.48
C LEU A 306 -3.98 11.53 -1.78
N ASP A 307 -4.04 12.35 -0.71
CA ASP A 307 -2.89 12.61 0.17
C ASP A 307 -2.97 11.67 1.37
N LEU A 308 -2.04 10.72 1.47
CA LEU A 308 -1.92 9.81 2.60
C LEU A 308 -1.17 10.49 3.75
N ASP A 309 -1.85 10.70 4.88
CA ASP A 309 -1.25 11.16 6.14
C ASP A 309 -1.13 9.97 7.11
N LEU A 310 0.00 9.27 7.06
CA LEU A 310 0.29 8.14 7.95
C LEU A 310 0.82 8.58 9.32
N GLY A 311 1.02 9.88 9.51
CA GLY A 311 1.42 10.48 10.79
C GLY A 311 0.20 10.89 11.64
N ASN A 312 0.00 12.19 11.81
CA ASN A 312 -1.05 12.74 12.67
C ASN A 312 -2.48 12.45 12.19
N GLY A 313 -2.69 12.24 10.89
CA GLY A 313 -4.00 11.94 10.33
C GLY A 313 -4.42 10.48 10.48
N PHE A 314 -3.48 9.57 10.66
CA PHE A 314 -3.74 8.13 10.67
C PHE A 314 -4.63 7.68 11.83
N PRO A 315 -4.41 8.08 13.09
CA PRO A 315 -5.30 7.68 14.19
C PRO A 315 -6.76 8.08 13.95
N ARG A 316 -6.98 9.28 13.43
CA ARG A 316 -8.34 9.75 13.13
C ARG A 316 -8.99 8.90 12.03
N PHE A 317 -8.24 8.56 10.98
CA PHE A 317 -8.73 7.67 9.92
C PHE A 317 -9.13 6.30 10.49
N MET A 318 -8.28 5.72 11.35
CA MET A 318 -8.59 4.44 12.00
C MET A 318 -9.80 4.51 12.93
N ASP A 319 -9.97 5.61 13.66
CA ASP A 319 -11.14 5.84 14.52
C ASP A 319 -12.43 5.93 13.68
N GLU A 320 -12.39 6.65 12.55
CA GLU A 320 -13.52 6.75 11.60
C GLU A 320 -13.88 5.37 11.03
N TYR A 321 -12.89 4.60 10.57
CA TYR A 321 -13.09 3.24 10.07
C TYR A 321 -13.69 2.30 11.13
N ARG A 322 -13.15 2.30 12.35
CA ARG A 322 -13.64 1.46 13.45
C ARG A 322 -15.05 1.83 13.88
N ALA A 323 -15.41 3.12 13.86
CA ALA A 323 -16.77 3.57 14.18
C ALA A 323 -17.82 3.10 13.14
N GLU A 324 -17.41 2.81 11.92
CA GLU A 324 -18.28 2.26 10.86
C GLU A 324 -18.42 0.73 10.95
N THR A 325 -17.44 0.04 11.53
CA THR A 325 -17.34 -1.43 11.53
C THR A 325 -17.58 -2.10 12.89
N GLU A 326 -17.53 -1.34 14.00
CA GLU A 326 -17.65 -1.84 15.36
C GLU A 326 -18.73 -1.07 16.14
N GLU A 327 -19.47 -1.76 17.00
CA GLU A 327 -20.54 -1.12 17.80
C GLU A 327 -19.98 -0.20 18.87
N ARG A 328 -18.89 -0.64 19.54
CA ARG A 328 -18.18 0.12 20.59
C ARG A 328 -16.68 0.11 20.36
N PRO A 329 -16.19 0.88 19.39
CA PRO A 329 -14.79 0.86 19.02
C PRO A 329 -13.88 1.41 20.14
N VAL A 330 -12.77 0.72 20.37
CA VAL A 330 -11.67 1.30 21.14
C VAL A 330 -10.97 2.34 20.27
N PRO A 331 -10.80 3.60 20.72
CA PRO A 331 -10.05 4.57 19.95
C PRO A 331 -8.64 4.08 19.61
N PHE A 332 -8.19 4.30 18.38
CA PHE A 332 -6.89 3.80 17.92
C PHE A 332 -5.73 4.34 18.78
N THR A 333 -5.81 5.59 19.20
CA THR A 333 -4.82 6.18 20.13
C THR A 333 -4.80 5.47 21.48
N HIS A 334 -5.92 4.92 21.94
CA HIS A 334 -5.96 4.12 23.16
C HIS A 334 -5.33 2.73 22.94
N LEU A 335 -5.59 2.08 21.80
CA LEU A 335 -4.88 0.86 21.42
C LEU A 335 -3.37 1.06 21.32
N VAL A 336 -2.93 2.18 20.76
CA VAL A 336 -1.52 2.60 20.70
C VAL A 336 -0.91 2.69 22.11
N THR A 337 -1.65 3.27 23.05
CA THR A 337 -1.22 3.35 24.45
C THR A 337 -1.13 1.97 25.08
N VAL A 338 -2.19 1.16 24.93
CA VAL A 338 -2.25 -0.20 25.47
C VAL A 338 -1.11 -1.05 24.93
N ALA A 339 -0.90 -1.05 23.61
CA ALA A 339 0.13 -1.86 22.95
C ALA A 339 1.55 -1.56 23.48
N GLN A 340 1.83 -0.29 23.78
CA GLN A 340 3.13 0.12 24.32
C GLN A 340 3.25 -0.18 25.83
N THR A 341 2.16 -0.09 26.58
CA THR A 341 2.15 -0.31 28.03
C THR A 341 2.35 -1.79 28.38
N VAL A 342 1.72 -2.69 27.61
CA VAL A 342 1.77 -4.13 27.89
C VAL A 342 2.74 -4.89 26.97
N ALA A 343 3.61 -4.20 26.26
CA ALA A 343 4.56 -4.78 25.32
C ALA A 343 3.94 -5.77 24.32
N GLY A 344 2.66 -5.56 23.96
CA GLY A 344 1.91 -6.38 23.01
C GLY A 344 1.32 -7.67 23.58
N ASP A 345 1.32 -7.87 24.90
CA ASP A 345 0.67 -9.00 25.58
C ASP A 345 -0.86 -8.84 25.53
N PRO A 346 -1.61 -9.75 24.84
CA PRO A 346 -3.04 -9.57 24.62
C PRO A 346 -3.88 -9.83 25.88
N GLU A 347 -3.45 -10.69 26.80
CA GLU A 347 -4.17 -10.98 28.05
C GLU A 347 -4.11 -9.78 28.99
N ARG A 348 -2.93 -9.16 29.13
CA ARG A 348 -2.75 -7.91 29.89
C ARG A 348 -3.47 -6.75 29.23
N ALA A 349 -3.47 -6.70 27.89
CA ALA A 349 -4.23 -5.69 27.16
C ALA A 349 -5.73 -5.82 27.40
N ALA A 350 -6.26 -7.04 27.36
CA ALA A 350 -7.68 -7.32 27.63
C ALA A 350 -8.07 -6.86 29.06
N GLU A 351 -7.23 -7.14 30.04
CA GLU A 351 -7.46 -6.68 31.42
C GLU A 351 -7.46 -5.13 31.50
N MET A 352 -6.51 -4.48 30.86
CA MET A 352 -6.44 -3.03 30.78
C MET A 352 -7.65 -2.40 30.09
N LEU A 353 -8.13 -3.02 28.99
CA LEU A 353 -9.32 -2.57 28.27
C LEU A 353 -10.60 -2.76 29.09
N ARG A 354 -10.76 -3.88 29.83
CA ARG A 354 -11.91 -4.06 30.76
C ARG A 354 -11.97 -2.98 31.81
N ARG A 355 -10.84 -2.65 32.43
CA ARG A 355 -10.75 -1.54 33.39
C ARG A 355 -11.07 -0.18 32.77
N GLY A 356 -10.88 -0.03 31.46
CA GLY A 356 -11.27 1.14 30.67
C GLY A 356 -12.71 1.15 30.18
N GLY A 357 -13.52 0.12 30.51
CA GLY A 357 -14.92 -0.01 30.07
C GLY A 357 -15.11 -0.58 28.64
N TYR A 358 -14.07 -1.19 28.06
CA TYR A 358 -14.09 -1.79 26.72
C TYR A 358 -14.20 -3.33 26.78
N GLU A 359 -15.24 -3.86 27.44
CA GLU A 359 -15.40 -5.30 27.70
C GLU A 359 -15.54 -6.12 26.41
N GLU A 360 -16.27 -5.60 25.42
CA GLU A 360 -16.46 -6.27 24.13
C GLU A 360 -15.13 -6.49 23.40
N ALA A 361 -14.34 -5.44 23.26
CA ALA A 361 -13.00 -5.51 22.63
C ALA A 361 -12.04 -6.43 23.41
N ALA A 362 -12.20 -6.51 24.74
CA ALA A 362 -11.41 -7.37 25.61
C ALA A 362 -11.84 -8.85 25.57
N SER A 363 -12.96 -9.19 24.97
CA SER A 363 -13.50 -10.56 24.90
C SER A 363 -12.92 -11.36 23.71
N ASP A 364 -12.54 -10.69 22.61
CA ASP A 364 -11.94 -11.31 21.43
C ASP A 364 -10.41 -11.11 21.43
N LEU A 365 -9.70 -12.05 22.05
CA LEU A 365 -8.24 -12.00 22.13
C LEU A 365 -7.55 -12.11 20.78
N THR A 366 -8.17 -12.77 19.78
CA THR A 366 -7.59 -12.91 18.44
C THR A 366 -7.60 -11.57 17.72
N LYS A 367 -8.75 -10.89 17.71
CA LYS A 367 -8.88 -9.54 17.14
C LYS A 367 -8.02 -8.54 17.90
N LEU A 368 -8.04 -8.59 19.24
CA LEU A 368 -7.22 -7.70 20.07
C LEU A 368 -5.72 -7.85 19.78
N ARG A 369 -5.23 -9.08 19.66
CA ARG A 369 -3.83 -9.32 19.29
C ARG A 369 -3.48 -8.66 17.97
N GLN A 370 -4.35 -8.77 16.96
CA GLN A 370 -4.12 -8.14 15.66
C GLN A 370 -4.15 -6.62 15.76
N ASP A 371 -5.10 -6.04 16.49
CA ASP A 371 -5.19 -4.60 16.73
C ASP A 371 -3.94 -4.04 17.42
N LEU A 372 -3.37 -4.79 18.38
CA LEU A 372 -2.12 -4.42 19.06
C LEU A 372 -0.92 -4.49 18.11
N ILE A 373 -0.89 -5.46 17.18
CA ILE A 373 0.16 -5.56 16.16
C ILE A 373 0.09 -4.32 15.25
N TYR A 374 -1.08 -3.96 14.75
CA TYR A 374 -1.26 -2.75 13.93
C TYR A 374 -0.81 -1.49 14.66
N ALA A 375 -1.23 -1.32 15.91
CA ALA A 375 -0.87 -0.18 16.73
C ALA A 375 0.65 -0.08 16.95
N ARG A 376 1.30 -1.20 17.30
CA ARG A 376 2.74 -1.28 17.52
C ARG A 376 3.52 -0.97 16.24
N ASN A 377 3.18 -1.63 15.14
CA ASN A 377 3.84 -1.42 13.85
C ASN A 377 3.73 0.02 13.37
N TRP A 378 2.55 0.64 13.59
CA TRP A 378 2.38 2.06 13.29
C TRP A 378 3.28 2.94 14.15
N VAL A 379 3.38 2.66 15.47
CA VAL A 379 4.27 3.40 16.39
C VAL A 379 5.72 3.32 15.93
N GLU A 380 6.17 2.15 15.55
CA GLU A 380 7.56 1.91 15.12
C GLU A 380 7.90 2.67 13.83
N LYS A 381 7.01 2.60 12.83
CA LYS A 381 7.32 3.07 11.47
C LYS A 381 6.88 4.51 11.19
N TRP A 382 5.72 4.94 11.72
CA TRP A 382 5.03 6.13 11.23
C TRP A 382 4.65 7.16 12.31
N ALA A 383 4.50 6.73 13.55
CA ALA A 383 3.98 7.60 14.60
C ALA A 383 4.88 8.82 14.85
N PRO A 384 4.31 10.03 14.87
CA PRO A 384 5.00 11.20 15.40
C PRO A 384 5.41 11.02 16.88
N PRO A 385 6.41 11.76 17.35
CA PRO A 385 6.96 11.58 18.71
C PRO A 385 5.92 11.59 19.83
N GLN A 386 4.87 12.40 19.71
CA GLN A 386 3.83 12.51 20.74
C GLN A 386 2.98 11.25 20.95
N TYR A 387 3.05 10.27 20.04
CA TYR A 387 2.38 8.97 20.16
C TYR A 387 3.31 7.86 20.66
N ARG A 388 4.60 8.14 20.78
CA ARG A 388 5.60 7.20 21.26
C ARG A 388 5.70 7.30 22.77
N LEU A 389 5.12 6.33 23.45
CA LEU A 389 5.16 6.26 24.90
C LEU A 389 6.36 5.44 25.32
N GLY A 390 7.18 6.01 26.17
CA GLY A 390 8.27 5.29 26.85
C GLY A 390 7.99 5.29 28.34
N VAL A 391 7.22 4.32 28.86
CA VAL A 391 7.20 4.07 30.31
C VAL A 391 8.63 3.73 30.70
N ARG A 392 9.20 4.58 31.56
CA ARG A 392 10.59 4.43 31.97
C ARG A 392 10.73 3.38 33.07
N ASP A 393 11.71 2.50 32.99
CA ASP A 393 11.99 1.51 34.04
C ASP A 393 12.57 2.17 35.32
N GLU A 394 13.12 3.38 35.21
CA GLU A 394 13.62 4.20 36.31
C GLU A 394 12.96 5.58 36.29
N VAL A 395 13.00 6.29 37.42
CA VAL A 395 12.49 7.65 37.46
C VAL A 395 13.28 8.54 36.48
N PRO A 396 12.62 9.16 35.49
CA PRO A 396 13.31 10.00 34.52
C PRO A 396 14.02 11.19 35.18
N PRO A 397 15.20 11.61 34.72
CA PRO A 397 15.90 12.80 35.22
C PRO A 397 15.05 14.08 35.15
N GLU A 398 14.15 14.17 34.17
CA GLU A 398 13.20 15.26 33.99
C GLU A 398 12.27 15.44 35.18
N ALA A 399 12.01 14.39 35.97
CA ALA A 399 11.20 14.44 37.17
C ALA A 399 11.86 15.27 38.30
N GLU A 400 13.16 15.55 38.20
CA GLU A 400 13.84 16.49 39.14
C GLU A 400 13.28 17.90 39.07
N THR A 401 12.71 18.29 37.92
CA THR A 401 12.10 19.61 37.69
C THR A 401 10.75 19.81 38.39
N LEU A 402 10.16 18.76 38.97
CA LEU A 402 8.90 18.85 39.71
C LEU A 402 9.06 19.72 40.98
N ASP A 403 8.12 20.63 41.18
CA ASP A 403 8.06 21.44 42.36
C ASP A 403 7.51 20.69 43.62
N ALA A 404 7.59 21.32 44.78
CA ALA A 404 7.16 20.69 46.03
C ALA A 404 5.64 20.38 46.06
N GLU A 405 4.83 21.15 45.35
CA GLU A 405 3.37 20.94 45.32
C GLU A 405 3.04 19.73 44.43
N GLN A 406 3.70 19.61 43.28
CA GLN A 406 3.58 18.45 42.39
C GLN A 406 4.05 17.17 43.08
N ARG A 407 5.15 17.21 43.83
CA ARG A 407 5.65 16.04 44.58
C ARG A 407 4.67 15.62 45.69
N ARG A 408 4.07 16.54 46.41
CA ARG A 408 3.03 16.26 47.41
C ARG A 408 1.77 15.70 46.78
N TYR A 409 1.35 16.20 45.63
CA TYR A 409 0.24 15.68 44.86
C TYR A 409 0.46 14.22 44.48
N LEU A 410 1.62 13.89 43.93
CA LEU A 410 1.96 12.51 43.55
C LEU A 410 1.94 11.57 44.75
N ALA A 411 2.48 12.00 45.92
CA ALA A 411 2.42 11.22 47.15
C ALA A 411 0.96 10.98 47.62
N ALA A 412 0.12 12.00 47.53
CA ALA A 412 -1.29 11.89 47.92
C ALA A 412 -2.07 10.94 46.98
N VAL A 413 -1.77 10.96 45.67
CA VAL A 413 -2.30 9.97 44.70
C VAL A 413 -1.83 8.56 45.04
N ALA A 414 -0.53 8.37 45.27
CA ALA A 414 0.04 7.07 45.62
C ALA A 414 -0.61 6.47 46.88
N GLY A 415 -0.93 7.28 47.86
CA GLY A 415 -1.62 6.83 49.12
C GLY A 415 -3.08 6.39 48.93
N ARG A 416 -3.70 6.74 47.79
CA ARG A 416 -5.11 6.45 47.50
C ARG A 416 -5.30 5.50 46.29
N LEU A 417 -4.26 5.27 45.52
CA LEU A 417 -4.29 4.38 44.37
C LEU A 417 -4.34 2.93 44.85
N GLU A 418 -5.43 2.21 44.50
CA GLU A 418 -5.64 0.81 44.86
C GLU A 418 -5.49 -0.07 43.64
N ASP A 419 -5.13 -1.33 43.87
CA ASP A 419 -5.06 -2.35 42.81
C ASP A 419 -6.45 -2.61 42.23
N GLY A 420 -6.56 -2.69 40.88
CA GLY A 420 -7.81 -2.96 40.21
C GLY A 420 -8.76 -1.78 40.06
N MET A 421 -8.37 -0.56 40.41
CA MET A 421 -9.19 0.63 40.12
C MET A 421 -9.41 0.80 38.61
N GLU A 422 -10.66 1.10 38.23
CA GLU A 422 -11.02 1.38 36.83
C GLU A 422 -10.50 2.75 36.37
N GLY A 423 -10.33 2.90 35.02
CA GLY A 423 -9.74 4.08 34.43
C GLY A 423 -10.45 5.39 34.76
N ASP A 424 -11.79 5.38 34.84
CA ASP A 424 -12.56 6.57 35.24
C ASP A 424 -12.43 6.87 36.72
N ALA A 425 -12.39 5.84 37.58
CA ALA A 425 -12.13 6.02 39.02
C ALA A 425 -10.72 6.59 39.28
N VAL A 426 -9.71 6.12 38.54
CA VAL A 426 -8.35 6.71 38.61
C VAL A 426 -8.35 8.12 38.05
N GLN A 427 -9.10 8.41 36.99
CA GLN A 427 -9.21 9.78 36.46
C GLN A 427 -9.79 10.76 37.50
N ASP A 428 -10.85 10.31 38.18
CA ASP A 428 -11.50 11.10 39.24
C ASP A 428 -10.59 11.26 40.47
N LEU A 429 -9.83 10.23 40.85
CA LEU A 429 -8.82 10.28 41.88
C LEU A 429 -7.73 11.33 41.55
N LEU A 430 -7.19 11.25 40.33
CA LEU A 430 -6.16 12.21 39.87
C LEU A 430 -6.71 13.64 39.87
N TYR A 431 -7.94 13.87 39.41
CA TYR A 431 -8.56 15.17 39.33
C TYR A 431 -8.91 15.73 40.71
N SER A 432 -9.58 14.96 41.56
CA SER A 432 -9.97 15.38 42.91
C SER A 432 -8.74 15.69 43.77
N THR A 433 -7.72 14.84 43.72
CA THR A 433 -6.45 15.07 44.44
C THR A 433 -5.74 16.32 43.94
N ALA A 434 -5.81 16.65 42.64
CA ALA A 434 -5.25 17.89 42.10
C ALA A 434 -5.96 19.10 42.66
N VAL A 435 -7.31 19.08 42.71
CA VAL A 435 -8.12 20.16 43.31
C VAL A 435 -7.84 20.33 44.81
N GLU A 436 -7.79 19.24 45.58
CA GLU A 436 -7.46 19.22 46.99
C GLU A 436 -6.05 19.79 47.28
N SER A 437 -5.10 19.52 46.38
CA SER A 437 -3.73 20.00 46.45
C SER A 437 -3.56 21.47 45.96
N GLY A 438 -4.63 22.09 45.45
CA GLY A 438 -4.58 23.44 44.90
C GLY A 438 -3.89 23.54 43.54
N LEU A 439 -3.60 22.41 42.89
CA LEU A 439 -2.95 22.37 41.59
C LEU A 439 -3.95 22.49 40.42
N LYS A 440 -3.55 23.22 39.39
CA LYS A 440 -4.30 23.17 38.13
C LYS A 440 -4.20 21.77 37.50
N PRO A 441 -5.28 21.19 36.95
CA PRO A 441 -5.26 19.85 36.37
C PRO A 441 -4.13 19.61 35.36
N LYS A 442 -3.82 20.61 34.54
CA LYS A 442 -2.70 20.54 33.58
C LYS A 442 -1.33 20.35 34.28
N ALA A 443 -1.10 20.98 35.41
CA ALA A 443 0.17 20.85 36.15
C ALA A 443 0.23 19.50 36.89
N ALA A 444 -0.89 19.07 37.48
CA ALA A 444 -1.02 17.78 38.16
C ALA A 444 -0.80 16.59 37.20
N PHE A 445 -1.50 16.57 36.07
CA PHE A 445 -1.33 15.52 35.07
C PHE A 445 0.05 15.56 34.41
N GLY A 446 0.62 16.77 34.23
CA GLY A 446 2.00 16.92 33.77
C GLY A 446 3.01 16.27 34.72
N ALA A 447 2.77 16.31 36.05
CA ALA A 447 3.62 15.63 37.03
C ALA A 447 3.53 14.09 36.90
N VAL A 448 2.34 13.54 36.68
CA VAL A 448 2.13 12.10 36.41
C VAL A 448 2.96 11.66 35.22
N TYR A 449 2.83 12.36 34.09
CA TYR A 449 3.56 12.01 32.88
C TYR A 449 5.08 12.20 33.03
N MET A 450 5.50 13.22 33.73
CA MET A 450 6.90 13.50 33.99
C MET A 450 7.59 12.34 34.70
N VAL A 451 6.91 11.72 35.68
CA VAL A 451 7.46 10.62 36.46
C VAL A 451 7.37 9.27 35.73
N LEU A 452 6.33 9.06 34.93
CA LEU A 452 6.12 7.79 34.24
C LEU A 452 6.77 7.74 32.85
N LEU A 453 6.80 8.88 32.14
CA LEU A 453 7.21 8.97 30.74
C LEU A 453 8.42 9.88 30.50
N GLY A 454 8.78 10.77 31.44
CA GLY A 454 9.75 11.86 31.23
C GLY A 454 9.20 13.01 30.36
N GLU A 455 7.88 13.08 30.15
CA GLU A 455 7.22 14.01 29.25
C GLU A 455 6.23 14.92 30.03
N LYS A 456 5.90 16.12 29.46
CA LYS A 456 4.93 17.03 30.08
C LYS A 456 3.47 16.71 29.78
N SER A 457 3.22 15.77 28.85
CA SER A 457 1.90 15.35 28.40
C SER A 457 1.93 13.88 27.96
N GLY A 458 0.76 13.26 27.93
CA GLY A 458 0.60 11.86 27.54
C GLY A 458 -0.85 11.53 27.21
N PRO A 459 -1.22 10.23 27.15
CA PRO A 459 -2.59 9.78 26.89
C PRO A 459 -3.54 10.21 28.02
N LYS A 460 -4.87 9.87 27.90
CA LYS A 460 -5.83 10.12 28.99
C LYS A 460 -5.31 9.48 30.29
N ALA A 461 -5.03 10.30 31.32
CA ALA A 461 -4.23 9.90 32.48
C ALA A 461 -4.84 8.76 33.28
N GLY A 462 -6.16 8.79 33.52
CA GLY A 462 -6.85 7.74 34.29
C GLY A 462 -6.71 6.34 33.69
N PRO A 463 -7.15 6.08 32.45
CA PRO A 463 -6.97 4.80 31.80
C PRO A 463 -5.50 4.38 31.66
N PHE A 464 -4.59 5.33 31.43
CA PHE A 464 -3.16 5.05 31.34
C PHE A 464 -2.59 4.53 32.66
N VAL A 465 -2.85 5.24 33.77
CA VAL A 465 -2.37 4.86 35.09
C VAL A 465 -3.03 3.57 35.57
N ALA A 466 -4.34 3.39 35.33
CA ALA A 466 -5.06 2.16 35.66
C ALA A 466 -4.53 0.93 34.91
N GLY A 467 -3.96 1.12 33.72
CA GLY A 467 -3.35 0.03 32.94
C GLY A 467 -1.98 -0.41 33.43
N LEU A 468 -1.31 0.41 34.25
CA LEU A 468 -0.04 0.07 34.87
C LEU A 468 -0.25 -0.73 36.16
N ASP A 469 0.78 -1.45 36.59
CA ASP A 469 0.80 -2.06 37.90
C ASP A 469 0.72 -0.97 38.97
N ALA A 470 -0.28 -1.05 39.86
CA ALA A 470 -0.51 -0.01 40.85
C ALA A 470 0.64 0.07 41.87
N GLY A 471 1.29 -1.06 42.17
CA GLY A 471 2.49 -1.10 43.01
C GLY A 471 3.64 -0.33 42.37
N PHE A 472 3.88 -0.54 41.08
CA PHE A 472 4.87 0.19 40.28
C PHE A 472 4.58 1.70 40.28
N VAL A 473 3.33 2.10 40.05
CA VAL A 473 2.96 3.53 40.02
C VAL A 473 3.13 4.17 41.41
N ARG A 474 2.70 3.47 42.46
CA ARG A 474 2.87 3.95 43.85
C ARG A 474 4.34 4.14 44.20
N GLU A 475 5.20 3.17 43.91
CA GLU A 475 6.64 3.25 44.12
C GLU A 475 7.25 4.44 43.40
N ARG A 476 6.88 4.65 42.12
CA ARG A 476 7.34 5.78 41.32
C ARG A 476 6.97 7.12 41.88
N PHE A 477 5.72 7.27 42.27
CA PHE A 477 5.21 8.54 42.82
C PHE A 477 5.79 8.83 44.20
N LEU A 478 5.98 7.82 45.03
CA LEU A 478 6.63 7.99 46.34
C LEU A 478 8.14 8.24 46.17
N GLY A 479 8.82 7.60 45.23
CA GLY A 479 10.24 7.78 44.99
C GLY A 479 10.64 9.24 44.66
N VAL A 480 9.78 9.97 43.93
CA VAL A 480 10.00 11.39 43.63
C VAL A 480 9.53 12.34 44.74
N SER A 481 8.69 11.88 45.68
CA SER A 481 8.09 12.74 46.71
C SER A 481 9.03 13.00 47.88
N GLY A 482 10.12 12.26 48.01
CA GLY A 482 11.02 12.31 49.16
C GLY A 482 10.41 11.75 50.45
N VAL A 483 9.26 11.10 50.37
CA VAL A 483 8.63 10.41 51.53
C VAL A 483 9.22 9.00 51.60
N THR A 484 10.19 8.79 52.49
CA THR A 484 10.66 7.45 52.86
C THR A 484 9.51 6.69 53.51
N THR A 485 9.07 5.59 52.92
CA THR A 485 8.24 4.61 53.62
C THR A 485 9.06 3.96 54.70
N ASN A 486 8.93 4.44 55.94
CA ASN A 486 9.35 3.67 57.08
C ASN A 486 8.44 2.43 57.16
N GLY A 487 8.91 1.33 56.55
CA GLY A 487 8.37 0.01 56.78
C GLY A 487 8.61 -0.34 58.24
N GLY A 488 7.56 -0.40 59.00
CA GLY A 488 7.58 -0.91 60.38
C GLY A 488 8.04 -2.36 60.39
N ALA A 489 9.23 -2.59 60.84
CA ALA A 489 9.69 -3.83 61.42
C ALA A 489 9.81 -3.58 62.92
N GLU A 490 8.73 -3.87 63.63
CA GLU A 490 8.79 -4.16 65.06
C GLU A 490 7.68 -5.15 65.40
N GLY A 491 8.04 -6.32 65.97
CA GLY A 491 7.20 -7.21 66.67
C GLY A 491 7.31 -8.67 66.27
#